data_1c40c4918dc825e05e75d0dfebce950d
#
_entry.id   1c40c4918dc825e05e75d0dfebce950d
#
_cell.length_a   1.000
_cell.length_b   1.000
_cell.length_c   1.000
_cell.angle_alpha   90.00
_cell.angle_beta   90.00
_cell.angle_gamma   90.00
#
_symmetry.space_group_name_H-M   'P 1'
#
loop_
_entity.id
_entity.type
_entity.pdbx_description
1 polymer ?
#
loop_
_entity_poly.entity_id
_entity_poly.type
_entity_poly.pdbx_seq_one_letter_code
_entity_poly.pdbx_strand_id
1 'polypeptide(L)'
;MNNRELTPPYARYLVRLIRPFPDFDVFFIKPLRQRAVHLLQLTPGDRVLDTGCGPGGSFPYLLAAVGPSGEVFGVEISPEIAINARKRIEKNGWNNVRVMVADARTVELKGKFDGLLMFAAADIYASSRALANLFPYLKDDARVAAFGAKLSHRRSGKVLNPLLRLLWKLTFSSTPAVTYEPWVPLKERIGEFHVQEYFFGCMFLAWGSINVGQSGSHGQRP
;
A
#
# COMPACT_ATOMS: atom_id res chain seq x y z
N MET A 1 9.91 -10.62 23.10
CA MET A 1 8.79 -9.67 23.10
C MET A 1 7.56 -10.37 22.57
N ASN A 2 6.47 -10.31 23.31
CA ASN A 2 5.28 -11.16 23.08
C ASN A 2 4.47 -10.57 21.91
N ASN A 3 4.38 -11.27 20.77
CA ASN A 3 3.70 -10.84 19.53
C ASN A 3 2.19 -10.51 19.69
N ARG A 4 1.63 -10.67 20.91
CA ARG A 4 0.22 -10.35 21.18
C ARG A 4 -0.10 -8.86 21.32
N GLU A 5 0.92 -8.01 21.50
CA GLU A 5 0.72 -6.55 21.69
C GLU A 5 0.59 -5.76 20.37
N LEU A 6 0.92 -6.37 19.22
CA LEU A 6 0.89 -5.69 17.93
C LEU A 6 -0.50 -5.62 17.28
N THR A 7 -1.44 -6.44 17.71
CA THR A 7 -2.79 -6.48 17.13
C THR A 7 -3.82 -5.89 18.09
N PRO A 8 -4.37 -4.71 17.82
CA PRO A 8 -5.42 -4.13 18.65
C PRO A 8 -6.66 -5.05 18.71
N PRO A 9 -7.37 -5.12 19.86
CA PRO A 9 -8.51 -6.04 20.05
C PRO A 9 -9.60 -5.95 18.99
N TYR A 10 -9.85 -4.75 18.44
CA TYR A 10 -10.85 -4.52 17.40
C TYR A 10 -10.41 -5.03 16.01
N ALA A 11 -9.11 -5.14 15.72
CA ALA A 11 -8.64 -5.76 14.48
C ALA A 11 -9.12 -7.21 14.37
N ARG A 12 -9.29 -7.90 15.50
CA ARG A 12 -9.89 -9.26 15.57
C ARG A 12 -11.38 -9.24 15.20
N TYR A 13 -12.12 -8.21 15.61
CA TYR A 13 -13.54 -8.06 15.24
C TYR A 13 -13.70 -7.73 13.76
N LEU A 14 -12.83 -6.87 13.23
CA LEU A 14 -12.83 -6.51 11.81
C LEU A 14 -12.46 -7.69 10.92
N VAL A 15 -11.41 -8.43 11.28
CA VAL A 15 -11.02 -9.69 10.60
C VAL A 15 -12.20 -10.67 10.59
N ARG A 16 -12.99 -10.73 11.67
CA ARG A 16 -14.17 -11.60 11.76
C ARG A 16 -15.34 -11.11 10.90
N LEU A 17 -15.51 -9.78 10.76
CA LEU A 17 -16.55 -9.16 9.93
C LEU A 17 -16.20 -9.21 8.43
N ILE A 18 -14.91 -9.12 8.10
CA ILE A 18 -14.38 -9.17 6.71
C ILE A 18 -14.13 -10.62 6.27
N ARG A 19 -14.17 -11.59 7.20
CA ARG A 19 -13.92 -13.01 6.93
C ARG A 19 -14.73 -13.61 5.77
N PRO A 20 -15.98 -13.16 5.47
CA PRO A 20 -16.70 -13.57 4.26
C PRO A 20 -16.12 -13.00 2.96
N PHE A 21 -15.28 -11.95 3.04
CA PHE A 21 -14.68 -11.29 1.89
C PHE A 21 -13.14 -11.33 2.03
N PRO A 22 -12.49 -12.49 1.81
CA PRO A 22 -11.08 -12.69 2.12
C PRO A 22 -10.14 -11.72 1.42
N ASP A 23 -10.56 -11.12 0.29
CA ASP A 23 -9.72 -10.26 -0.52
C ASP A 23 -10.07 -8.77 -0.43
N PHE A 24 -11.14 -8.42 0.29
CA PHE A 24 -11.73 -7.07 0.19
C PHE A 24 -12.04 -6.69 -1.28
N ASP A 25 -12.04 -7.69 -2.18
CA ASP A 25 -12.33 -7.52 -3.60
C ASP A 25 -13.84 -7.51 -3.82
N VAL A 26 -14.53 -6.55 -3.19
CA VAL A 26 -15.87 -6.19 -3.60
C VAL A 26 -15.78 -5.78 -5.08
N PHE A 27 -16.81 -6.09 -5.85
CA PHE A 27 -16.89 -5.88 -7.29
C PHE A 27 -16.24 -4.60 -7.84
N PHE A 28 -16.29 -3.49 -7.10
CA PHE A 28 -15.70 -2.21 -7.50
C PHE A 28 -14.23 -2.00 -7.04
N ILE A 29 -13.72 -2.78 -6.10
CA ILE A 29 -12.32 -2.68 -5.60
C ILE A 29 -11.35 -3.41 -6.51
N LYS A 30 -11.76 -4.54 -7.08
CA LYS A 30 -10.93 -5.34 -7.98
C LYS A 30 -10.37 -4.54 -9.17
N PRO A 31 -11.17 -3.75 -9.93
CA PRO A 31 -10.62 -2.92 -11.01
C PRO A 31 -9.63 -1.86 -10.53
N LEU A 32 -9.86 -1.29 -9.34
CA LEU A 32 -8.94 -0.29 -8.76
C LEU A 32 -7.61 -0.92 -8.35
N ARG A 33 -7.64 -2.15 -7.83
CA ARG A 33 -6.42 -2.91 -7.52
C ARG A 33 -5.62 -3.25 -8.77
N GLN A 34 -6.29 -3.73 -9.82
CA GLN A 34 -5.65 -3.97 -11.11
C GLN A 34 -5.03 -2.70 -11.68
N ARG A 35 -5.75 -1.57 -11.62
CA ARG A 35 -5.24 -0.28 -12.06
C ARG A 35 -4.03 0.18 -11.23
N ALA A 36 -4.07 0.01 -9.89
CA ALA A 36 -2.94 0.34 -9.02
C ALA A 36 -1.68 -0.43 -9.41
N VAL A 37 -1.80 -1.73 -9.67
CA VAL A 37 -0.68 -2.56 -10.13
C VAL A 37 -0.20 -2.12 -11.51
N HIS A 38 -1.11 -1.85 -12.45
CA HIS A 38 -0.75 -1.37 -13.81
C HIS A 38 0.04 -0.05 -13.77
N LEU A 39 -0.29 0.84 -12.84
CA LEU A 39 0.38 2.14 -12.69
C LEU A 39 1.81 2.02 -12.12
N LEU A 40 2.18 0.87 -11.55
CA LEU A 40 3.56 0.57 -11.19
C LEU A 40 4.45 0.31 -12.42
N GLN A 41 3.86 0.06 -13.60
CA GLN A 41 4.57 -0.20 -14.86
C GLN A 41 5.67 -1.27 -14.72
N LEU A 42 5.41 -2.31 -13.92
CA LEU A 42 6.34 -3.40 -13.67
C LEU A 42 6.57 -4.22 -14.95
N THR A 43 7.78 -4.73 -15.08
CA THR A 43 8.22 -5.60 -16.17
C THR A 43 8.66 -6.97 -15.64
N PRO A 44 8.69 -8.01 -16.50
CA PRO A 44 9.21 -9.33 -16.10
C PRO A 44 10.64 -9.24 -15.54
N GLY A 45 10.84 -9.82 -14.35
CA GLY A 45 12.11 -9.75 -13.61
C GLY A 45 12.15 -8.72 -12.51
N ASP A 46 11.18 -7.79 -12.45
CA ASP A 46 11.13 -6.76 -11.41
C ASP A 46 10.84 -7.34 -10.03
N ARG A 47 11.30 -6.63 -9.01
CA ARG A 47 11.01 -6.89 -7.61
C ARG A 47 10.05 -5.84 -7.08
N VAL A 48 8.91 -6.25 -6.56
CA VAL A 48 7.88 -5.35 -6.06
C VAL A 48 7.62 -5.57 -4.56
N LEU A 49 7.52 -4.47 -3.84
CA LEU A 49 7.18 -4.42 -2.43
C LEU A 49 5.69 -4.08 -2.27
N ASP A 50 4.92 -4.97 -1.62
CA ASP A 50 3.50 -4.76 -1.27
C ASP A 50 3.39 -4.58 0.25
N THR A 51 3.31 -3.33 0.71
CA THR A 51 3.27 -3.00 2.14
C THR A 51 1.85 -2.81 2.64
N GLY A 52 1.54 -3.48 3.76
CA GLY A 52 0.17 -3.70 4.20
C GLY A 52 -0.54 -4.68 3.26
N CYS A 53 0.17 -5.74 2.84
CA CYS A 53 -0.31 -6.67 1.81
C CYS A 53 -1.58 -7.43 2.20
N GLY A 54 -1.95 -7.38 3.49
CA GLY A 54 -3.12 -8.06 3.99
C GLY A 54 -3.07 -9.56 3.71
N PRO A 55 -4.19 -10.18 3.30
CA PRO A 55 -4.25 -11.60 2.94
C PRO A 55 -3.69 -11.90 1.53
N GLY A 56 -2.98 -10.95 0.90
CA GLY A 56 -2.36 -11.13 -0.40
C GLY A 56 -3.30 -10.92 -1.59
N GLY A 57 -4.28 -10.03 -1.47
CA GLY A 57 -5.23 -9.75 -2.57
C GLY A 57 -4.57 -9.19 -3.83
N SER A 58 -3.43 -8.50 -3.70
CA SER A 58 -2.69 -7.94 -4.83
C SER A 58 -1.75 -8.94 -5.51
N PHE A 59 -1.37 -10.04 -4.85
CA PHE A 59 -0.36 -10.97 -5.34
C PHE A 59 -0.62 -11.53 -6.74
N PRO A 60 -1.85 -11.98 -7.12
CA PRO A 60 -2.08 -12.49 -8.47
C PRO A 60 -1.76 -11.48 -9.57
N TYR A 61 -2.07 -10.20 -9.31
CA TYR A 61 -1.85 -9.12 -10.29
C TYR A 61 -0.38 -8.70 -10.35
N LEU A 62 0.29 -8.65 -9.19
CA LEU A 62 1.72 -8.36 -9.10
C LEU A 62 2.54 -9.46 -9.77
N LEU A 63 2.22 -10.73 -9.51
CA LEU A 63 2.88 -11.88 -10.14
C LEU A 63 2.71 -11.89 -11.65
N ALA A 64 1.51 -11.55 -12.14
CA ALA A 64 1.26 -11.44 -13.58
C ALA A 64 2.10 -10.33 -14.22
N ALA A 65 2.41 -9.27 -13.50
CA ALA A 65 3.23 -8.16 -13.98
C ALA A 65 4.73 -8.47 -13.95
N VAL A 66 5.25 -9.03 -12.84
CA VAL A 66 6.69 -9.29 -12.69
C VAL A 66 7.14 -10.63 -13.33
N GLY A 67 6.19 -11.51 -13.67
CA GLY A 67 6.47 -12.80 -14.26
C GLY A 67 7.22 -13.77 -13.32
N PRO A 68 7.62 -14.96 -13.84
CA PRO A 68 8.26 -16.00 -13.03
C PRO A 68 9.68 -15.66 -12.57
N SER A 69 10.36 -14.74 -13.25
CA SER A 69 11.72 -14.27 -12.92
C SER A 69 11.73 -13.10 -11.91
N GLY A 70 10.57 -12.44 -11.70
CA GLY A 70 10.44 -11.36 -10.72
C GLY A 70 10.08 -11.87 -9.33
N GLU A 71 10.02 -10.95 -8.36
CA GLU A 71 9.71 -11.27 -6.96
C GLU A 71 8.64 -10.32 -6.39
N VAL A 72 7.68 -10.89 -5.65
CA VAL A 72 6.72 -10.12 -4.85
C VAL A 72 7.07 -10.28 -3.38
N PHE A 73 7.31 -9.16 -2.69
CA PHE A 73 7.62 -9.15 -1.28
C PHE A 73 6.52 -8.42 -0.49
N GLY A 74 5.75 -9.18 0.29
CA GLY A 74 4.68 -8.65 1.14
C GLY A 74 5.18 -8.30 2.54
N VAL A 75 4.78 -7.16 3.07
CA VAL A 75 4.96 -6.79 4.48
C VAL A 75 3.58 -6.59 5.10
N GLU A 76 3.31 -7.29 6.20
CA GLU A 76 2.04 -7.20 6.95
C GLU A 76 2.33 -7.16 8.44
N ILE A 77 1.72 -6.21 9.16
CA ILE A 77 1.97 -6.06 10.60
C ILE A 77 1.23 -7.11 11.43
N SER A 78 0.07 -7.59 10.97
CA SER A 78 -0.75 -8.58 11.69
C SER A 78 -0.30 -10.01 11.36
N PRO A 79 0.20 -10.78 12.34
CA PRO A 79 0.53 -12.19 12.14
C PRO A 79 -0.67 -13.02 11.68
N GLU A 80 -1.87 -12.74 12.21
CA GLU A 80 -3.10 -13.45 11.87
C GLU A 80 -3.51 -13.25 10.41
N ILE A 81 -3.33 -12.02 9.88
CA ILE A 81 -3.61 -11.70 8.48
C ILE A 81 -2.53 -12.29 7.57
N ALA A 82 -1.26 -12.20 7.96
CA ALA A 82 -0.13 -12.75 7.20
C ALA A 82 -0.22 -14.27 7.04
N ILE A 83 -0.80 -15.00 8.01
CA ILE A 83 -1.09 -16.44 7.90
C ILE A 83 -2.00 -16.71 6.67
N ASN A 84 -3.01 -15.87 6.44
CA ASN A 84 -3.91 -16.04 5.29
C ASN A 84 -3.18 -15.78 3.96
N ALA A 85 -2.28 -14.79 3.93
CA ALA A 85 -1.42 -14.55 2.78
C ALA A 85 -0.52 -15.75 2.47
N ARG A 86 0.12 -16.34 3.48
CA ARG A 86 0.96 -17.54 3.33
C ARG A 86 0.17 -18.75 2.85
N LYS A 87 -1.02 -19.01 3.42
CA LYS A 87 -1.93 -20.07 2.94
C LYS A 87 -2.33 -19.86 1.48
N ARG A 88 -2.52 -18.60 1.05
CA ARG A 88 -2.82 -18.27 -0.34
C ARG A 88 -1.63 -18.60 -1.25
N ILE A 89 -0.41 -18.24 -0.85
CA ILE A 89 0.84 -18.55 -1.57
C ILE A 89 0.96 -20.07 -1.75
N GLU A 90 0.85 -20.81 -0.67
CA GLU A 90 0.93 -22.28 -0.67
C GLU A 90 -0.14 -22.91 -1.56
N LYS A 91 -1.41 -22.51 -1.40
CA LYS A 91 -2.54 -23.02 -2.19
C LYS A 91 -2.35 -22.83 -3.69
N ASN A 92 -1.70 -21.74 -4.12
CA ASN A 92 -1.50 -21.41 -5.54
C ASN A 92 -0.13 -21.84 -6.06
N GLY A 93 0.74 -22.42 -5.23
CA GLY A 93 2.07 -22.86 -5.62
C GLY A 93 3.01 -21.73 -6.06
N TRP A 94 2.85 -20.52 -5.52
CA TRP A 94 3.68 -19.38 -5.90
C TRP A 94 5.05 -19.44 -5.22
N ASN A 95 6.11 -19.59 -6.00
CA ASN A 95 7.48 -19.76 -5.51
C ASN A 95 8.25 -18.43 -5.39
N ASN A 96 7.75 -17.37 -6.04
CA ASN A 96 8.38 -16.06 -6.09
C ASN A 96 7.60 -14.97 -5.31
N VAL A 97 6.82 -15.39 -4.31
CA VAL A 97 6.16 -14.52 -3.33
C VAL A 97 6.66 -14.83 -1.94
N ARG A 98 6.97 -13.80 -1.17
CA ARG A 98 7.34 -13.92 0.27
C ARG A 98 6.54 -12.96 1.10
N VAL A 99 6.22 -13.34 2.34
CA VAL A 99 5.51 -12.47 3.31
C VAL A 99 6.29 -12.41 4.61
N MET A 100 6.64 -11.19 5.01
CA MET A 100 7.26 -10.87 6.30
C MET A 100 6.22 -10.25 7.23
N VAL A 101 6.19 -10.74 8.48
CA VAL A 101 5.41 -10.08 9.55
C VAL A 101 6.30 -9.02 10.18
N ALA A 102 6.01 -7.75 9.86
CA ALA A 102 6.80 -6.62 10.34
C ALA A 102 6.02 -5.30 10.29
N ASP A 103 6.47 -4.33 11.05
CA ASP A 103 5.99 -2.96 10.98
C ASP A 103 6.74 -2.20 9.86
N ALA A 104 6.01 -1.63 8.92
CA ALA A 104 6.57 -0.82 7.82
C ALA A 104 7.44 0.36 8.29
N ARG A 105 7.25 0.83 9.54
CA ARG A 105 8.02 1.92 10.14
C ARG A 105 9.42 1.52 10.60
N THR A 106 9.70 0.22 10.70
CA THR A 106 10.96 -0.31 11.27
C THR A 106 11.48 -1.56 10.58
N VAL A 107 10.78 -2.04 9.54
CA VAL A 107 11.18 -3.25 8.81
C VAL A 107 12.55 -3.04 8.15
N GLU A 108 13.38 -4.06 8.27
CA GLU A 108 14.65 -4.16 7.55
C GLU A 108 14.46 -5.09 6.35
N LEU A 109 14.71 -4.56 5.15
CA LEU A 109 14.56 -5.27 3.89
C LEU A 109 15.94 -5.51 3.24
N LYS A 110 16.01 -6.49 2.35
CA LYS A 110 17.23 -6.78 1.60
C LYS A 110 17.07 -6.44 0.12
N GLY A 111 18.06 -5.72 -0.39
CA GLY A 111 18.09 -5.30 -1.80
C GLY A 111 17.16 -4.13 -2.11
N LYS A 112 16.98 -3.88 -3.39
CA LYS A 112 16.18 -2.78 -3.92
C LYS A 112 14.94 -3.31 -4.65
N PHE A 113 13.88 -2.49 -4.69
CA PHE A 113 12.62 -2.80 -5.35
C PHE A 113 12.36 -1.82 -6.49
N ASP A 114 11.78 -2.34 -7.57
CA ASP A 114 11.37 -1.59 -8.77
C ASP A 114 10.01 -0.90 -8.56
N GLY A 115 9.20 -1.42 -7.65
CA GLY A 115 7.88 -0.86 -7.34
C GLY A 115 7.49 -1.00 -5.88
N LEU A 116 6.65 -0.05 -5.40
CA LEU A 116 6.03 -0.06 -4.09
C LEU A 116 4.52 0.08 -4.22
N LEU A 117 3.78 -0.92 -3.75
CA LEU A 117 2.33 -0.89 -3.63
C LEU A 117 1.91 -0.69 -2.18
N MET A 118 0.96 0.22 -1.95
CA MET A 118 0.31 0.46 -0.66
C MET A 118 -1.22 0.46 -0.88
N PHE A 119 -1.81 -0.74 -0.97
CA PHE A 119 -3.23 -0.86 -1.30
C PHE A 119 -4.08 -1.00 -0.03
N ALA A 120 -4.88 0.03 0.28
CA ALA A 120 -5.69 0.16 1.49
C ALA A 120 -4.85 0.17 2.80
N ALA A 121 -3.61 0.62 2.74
CA ALA A 121 -2.64 0.66 3.82
C ALA A 121 -2.43 2.09 4.33
N ALA A 122 -3.47 2.65 4.95
CA ALA A 122 -3.51 4.06 5.35
C ALA A 122 -2.47 4.45 6.40
N ASP A 123 -2.14 3.53 7.28
CA ASP A 123 -1.09 3.65 8.30
C ASP A 123 0.32 3.70 7.71
N ILE A 124 0.46 3.39 6.42
CA ILE A 124 1.73 3.41 5.69
C ILE A 124 1.81 4.64 4.79
N TYR A 125 0.91 4.80 3.81
CA TYR A 125 1.01 5.91 2.86
C TYR A 125 0.80 7.30 3.50
N ALA A 126 0.09 7.38 4.63
CA ALA A 126 -0.11 8.62 5.38
C ALA A 126 0.94 8.83 6.50
N SER A 127 1.93 7.95 6.61
CA SER A 127 2.96 7.99 7.65
C SER A 127 4.31 8.40 7.09
N SER A 128 4.77 9.62 7.39
CA SER A 128 6.11 10.08 7.01
C SER A 128 7.21 9.15 7.55
N ARG A 129 7.00 8.52 8.74
CA ARG A 129 7.95 7.58 9.33
C ARG A 129 8.03 6.27 8.55
N ALA A 130 6.87 5.70 8.15
CA ALA A 130 6.86 4.48 7.35
C ALA A 130 7.50 4.72 5.98
N LEU A 131 7.13 5.82 5.32
CA LEU A 131 7.72 6.18 4.03
C LEU A 131 9.24 6.44 4.15
N ALA A 132 9.70 7.12 5.22
CA ALA A 132 11.14 7.35 5.46
C ALA A 132 11.91 6.03 5.61
N ASN A 133 11.30 4.99 6.19
CA ASN A 133 11.92 3.68 6.32
C ASN A 133 11.88 2.87 5.01
N LEU A 134 10.82 2.99 4.21
CA LEU A 134 10.63 2.16 3.01
C LEU A 134 11.35 2.70 1.76
N PHE A 135 11.37 4.03 1.57
CA PHE A 135 11.93 4.64 0.37
C PHE A 135 13.42 4.33 0.12
N PRO A 136 14.30 4.20 1.14
CA PRO A 136 15.68 3.76 0.93
C PRO A 136 15.83 2.38 0.28
N TYR A 137 14.80 1.54 0.31
CA TYR A 137 14.78 0.23 -0.35
C TYR A 137 14.25 0.27 -1.79
N LEU A 138 13.90 1.43 -2.31
CA LEU A 138 13.44 1.59 -3.68
C LEU A 138 14.62 1.94 -4.61
N LYS A 139 14.54 1.51 -5.87
CA LYS A 139 15.45 1.96 -6.92
C LYS A 139 15.14 3.42 -7.28
N ASP A 140 16.09 4.08 -7.93
CA ASP A 140 15.99 5.51 -8.25
C ASP A 140 14.87 5.84 -9.24
N ASP A 141 14.50 4.88 -10.08
CA ASP A 141 13.40 4.96 -11.05
C ASP A 141 12.15 4.19 -10.61
N ALA A 142 12.13 3.69 -9.37
CA ALA A 142 11.01 2.91 -8.86
C ALA A 142 9.69 3.65 -8.93
N ARG A 143 8.62 2.89 -9.21
CA ARG A 143 7.27 3.42 -9.22
C ARG A 143 6.53 3.09 -7.95
N VAL A 144 5.68 4.02 -7.53
CA VAL A 144 4.91 3.93 -6.30
C VAL A 144 3.43 4.10 -6.62
N ALA A 145 2.58 3.25 -6.04
CA ALA A 145 1.13 3.39 -6.12
C ALA A 145 0.49 3.18 -4.75
N ALA A 146 -0.44 4.06 -4.39
CA ALA A 146 -1.20 4.00 -3.15
C ALA A 146 -2.69 4.16 -3.42
N PHE A 147 -3.50 3.28 -2.84
CA PHE A 147 -4.95 3.36 -2.89
C PHE A 147 -5.53 3.43 -1.48
N GLY A 148 -6.56 4.26 -1.30
CA GLY A 148 -7.21 4.35 0.00
C GLY A 148 -8.46 5.23 0.04
N ALA A 149 -9.01 5.34 1.25
CA ALA A 149 -10.13 6.22 1.54
C ALA A 149 -9.65 7.62 1.95
N LYS A 150 -10.48 8.62 1.69
CA LYS A 150 -10.26 10.03 2.05
C LYS A 150 -11.58 10.72 2.37
N LEU A 151 -11.53 11.88 3.04
CA LEU A 151 -12.69 12.75 3.13
C LEU A 151 -12.92 13.46 1.80
N SER A 152 -14.19 13.62 1.42
CA SER A 152 -14.56 14.27 0.18
C SER A 152 -14.79 15.77 0.37
N HIS A 153 -14.24 16.58 -0.55
CA HIS A 153 -14.57 18.00 -0.70
C HIS A 153 -15.84 18.22 -1.54
N ARG A 154 -16.23 17.23 -2.35
CA ARG A 154 -17.38 17.32 -3.25
C ARG A 154 -18.69 17.33 -2.47
N ARG A 155 -19.67 18.15 -2.87
CA ARG A 155 -20.97 18.23 -2.18
C ARG A 155 -21.63 16.86 -2.00
N SER A 156 -21.64 16.05 -3.05
CA SER A 156 -22.19 14.68 -3.04
C SER A 156 -21.45 13.72 -2.09
N GLY A 157 -20.15 13.87 -1.92
CA GLY A 157 -19.34 13.03 -1.05
C GLY A 157 -19.29 13.50 0.40
N LYS A 158 -19.52 14.80 0.66
CA LYS A 158 -19.50 15.35 2.03
C LYS A 158 -20.50 14.68 2.96
N VAL A 159 -21.65 14.24 2.43
CA VAL A 159 -22.69 13.52 3.19
C VAL A 159 -22.14 12.20 3.75
N LEU A 160 -21.17 11.58 3.10
CA LEU A 160 -20.55 10.34 3.53
C LEU A 160 -19.40 10.54 4.54
N ASN A 161 -18.88 11.76 4.69
CA ASN A 161 -17.76 12.04 5.58
C ASN A 161 -17.97 11.62 7.05
N PRO A 162 -19.15 11.84 7.69
CA PRO A 162 -19.37 11.36 9.05
C PRO A 162 -19.29 9.84 9.17
N LEU A 163 -19.87 9.12 8.20
CA LEU A 163 -19.80 7.66 8.14
C LEU A 163 -18.36 7.18 7.93
N LEU A 164 -17.62 7.81 7.02
CA LEU A 164 -16.20 7.48 6.79
C LEU A 164 -15.35 7.69 8.05
N ARG A 165 -15.58 8.79 8.79
CA ARG A 165 -14.88 9.05 10.07
C ARG A 165 -15.20 7.98 11.13
N LEU A 166 -16.48 7.58 11.21
CA LEU A 166 -16.89 6.52 12.13
C LEU A 166 -16.25 5.17 11.76
N LEU A 167 -16.35 4.76 10.50
CA LEU A 167 -15.74 3.53 10.00
C LEU A 167 -14.23 3.55 10.19
N TRP A 168 -13.58 4.67 9.91
CA TRP A 168 -12.15 4.83 10.11
C TRP A 168 -11.75 4.62 11.57
N LYS A 169 -12.46 5.27 12.50
CA LYS A 169 -12.23 5.14 13.94
C LYS A 169 -12.42 3.69 14.42
N LEU A 170 -13.36 2.96 13.83
CA LEU A 170 -13.62 1.55 14.16
C LEU A 170 -12.59 0.60 13.53
N THR A 171 -11.99 0.99 12.40
CA THR A 171 -11.10 0.13 11.60
C THR A 171 -9.63 0.37 11.91
N PHE A 172 -9.23 1.62 12.16
CA PHE A 172 -7.84 2.05 12.25
C PHE A 172 -7.60 2.88 13.52
N SER A 173 -7.61 2.28 14.70
CA SER A 173 -7.49 3.02 15.97
C SER A 173 -6.11 3.64 16.22
N SER A 174 -5.07 3.14 15.55
CA SER A 174 -3.69 3.64 15.70
C SER A 174 -3.24 4.55 14.55
N THR A 175 -4.12 4.80 13.58
CA THR A 175 -3.82 5.58 12.39
C THR A 175 -4.23 7.03 12.57
N PRO A 176 -3.52 7.99 11.96
CA PRO A 176 -3.99 9.37 11.88
C PRO A 176 -5.43 9.42 11.36
N ALA A 177 -6.22 10.35 11.87
CA ALA A 177 -7.60 10.53 11.44
C ALA A 177 -7.66 10.64 9.90
N VAL A 178 -8.71 10.07 9.29
CA VAL A 178 -8.93 10.21 7.86
C VAL A 178 -8.98 11.71 7.48
N THR A 179 -8.18 12.10 6.51
CA THR A 179 -8.03 13.48 6.07
C THR A 179 -8.57 13.67 4.65
N TYR A 180 -8.53 14.90 4.17
CA TYR A 180 -8.90 15.23 2.79
C TYR A 180 -7.81 14.85 1.79
N GLU A 181 -6.55 14.90 2.20
CA GLU A 181 -5.37 14.62 1.38
C GLU A 181 -4.39 13.69 2.11
N PRO A 182 -4.77 12.41 2.32
CA PRO A 182 -3.94 11.47 3.09
C PRO A 182 -2.64 11.10 2.38
N TRP A 183 -2.48 11.50 1.13
CA TRP A 183 -1.28 11.26 0.31
C TRP A 183 -0.20 12.34 0.46
N VAL A 184 -0.41 13.40 1.25
CA VAL A 184 0.58 14.49 1.37
C VAL A 184 1.99 13.99 1.71
N PRO A 185 2.18 13.08 2.71
CA PRO A 185 3.51 12.56 3.00
C PRO A 185 4.15 11.79 1.84
N LEU A 186 3.33 11.17 0.99
CA LEU A 186 3.78 10.46 -0.20
C LEU A 186 4.16 11.44 -1.31
N LYS A 187 3.35 12.49 -1.55
CA LYS A 187 3.60 13.53 -2.55
C LYS A 187 4.96 14.21 -2.34
N GLU A 188 5.36 14.42 -1.09
CA GLU A 188 6.65 15.05 -0.75
C GLU A 188 7.88 14.22 -1.15
N ARG A 189 7.69 12.94 -1.50
CA ARG A 189 8.77 11.98 -1.79
C ARG A 189 8.80 11.49 -3.24
N ILE A 190 7.80 11.85 -4.03
CA ILE A 190 7.62 11.42 -5.42
C ILE A 190 7.76 12.63 -6.34
N GLY A 191 8.58 12.51 -7.37
CA GLY A 191 8.83 13.59 -8.32
C GLY A 191 7.64 13.85 -9.25
N GLU A 192 7.16 12.84 -9.95
CA GLU A 192 5.95 12.91 -10.77
C GLU A 192 4.75 12.36 -9.99
N PHE A 193 4.03 13.23 -9.31
CA PHE A 193 2.90 12.82 -8.48
C PHE A 193 1.57 13.04 -9.20
N HIS A 194 0.79 11.98 -9.29
CA HIS A 194 -0.56 11.98 -9.82
C HIS A 194 -1.55 11.48 -8.78
N VAL A 195 -2.78 12.00 -8.81
CA VAL A 195 -3.88 11.51 -7.99
C VAL A 195 -5.17 11.51 -8.77
N GLN A 196 -5.95 10.45 -8.65
CA GLN A 196 -7.30 10.33 -9.20
C GLN A 196 -8.28 9.95 -8.10
N GLU A 197 -9.39 10.68 -8.03
CA GLU A 197 -10.46 10.43 -7.05
C GLU A 197 -11.57 9.57 -7.63
N TYR A 198 -12.15 8.72 -6.78
CA TYR A 198 -13.24 7.80 -7.09
C TYR A 198 -14.37 7.92 -6.06
N PHE A 199 -15.55 7.36 -6.36
CA PHE A 199 -16.69 7.28 -5.44
C PHE A 199 -17.01 8.62 -4.78
N PHE A 200 -17.39 9.60 -5.60
CA PHE A 200 -17.73 10.96 -5.14
C PHE A 200 -16.60 11.65 -4.36
N GLY A 201 -15.35 11.26 -4.62
CA GLY A 201 -14.18 11.81 -3.95
C GLY A 201 -13.91 11.21 -2.56
N CYS A 202 -14.52 10.05 -2.23
CA CYS A 202 -14.27 9.34 -0.98
C CYS A 202 -13.13 8.33 -1.04
N MET A 203 -12.65 8.01 -2.24
CA MET A 203 -11.50 7.14 -2.47
C MET A 203 -10.52 7.81 -3.43
N PHE A 204 -9.27 7.40 -3.38
CA PHE A 204 -8.22 7.89 -4.27
C PHE A 204 -7.29 6.78 -4.70
N LEU A 205 -6.66 7.00 -5.84
CA LEU A 205 -5.48 6.30 -6.30
C LEU A 205 -4.41 7.36 -6.57
N ALA A 206 -3.28 7.27 -5.89
CA ALA A 206 -2.13 8.14 -6.06
C ALA A 206 -0.95 7.34 -6.57
N TRP A 207 -0.19 7.88 -7.51
CA TRP A 207 0.97 7.19 -8.08
C TRP A 207 2.00 8.16 -8.61
N GLY A 208 3.20 7.64 -8.86
CA GLY A 208 4.29 8.37 -9.51
C GLY A 208 5.60 7.62 -9.48
N SER A 209 6.66 8.27 -9.94
CA SER A 209 8.03 7.75 -9.94
C SER A 209 8.91 8.50 -8.96
N ILE A 210 9.92 7.80 -8.44
CA ILE A 210 11.00 8.43 -7.68
C ILE A 210 11.90 9.09 -8.73
N ASN A 211 11.91 10.42 -8.80
CA ASN A 211 12.85 11.14 -9.65
C ASN A 211 14.17 11.36 -8.91
N VAL A 212 15.18 10.63 -9.30
CA VAL A 212 16.56 11.02 -9.04
C VAL A 212 17.07 11.82 -10.25
N GLY A 213 16.71 13.07 -10.30
CA GLY A 213 17.16 13.90 -11.40
C GLY A 213 16.95 15.39 -11.19
N GLN A 214 17.53 15.95 -10.11
CA GLN A 214 17.95 17.37 -10.03
C GLN A 214 18.79 17.64 -8.76
N SER A 215 19.81 16.81 -8.52
CA SER A 215 20.88 17.19 -7.61
C SER A 215 22.19 17.22 -8.40
N GLY A 216 22.50 18.37 -9.00
CA GLY A 216 23.85 18.53 -9.58
C GLY A 216 23.91 19.33 -10.85
N SER A 217 23.50 20.60 -10.86
CA SER A 217 24.12 21.58 -11.77
C SER A 217 23.96 23.00 -11.23
N HIS A 218 24.49 23.25 -10.03
CA HIS A 218 25.09 24.54 -9.73
C HIS A 218 26.58 24.39 -9.98
N GLY A 219 26.91 24.17 -11.26
CA GLY A 219 28.24 24.29 -11.80
C GLY A 219 28.60 25.78 -11.83
N GLN A 220 29.65 26.12 -11.13
CA GLN A 220 30.43 27.30 -11.27
C GLN A 220 30.59 27.67 -12.74
N ARG A 221 30.33 28.89 -13.07
CA ARG A 221 30.93 29.58 -14.24
C ARG A 221 31.88 30.65 -13.73
N PRO A 222 33.02 30.76 -14.41
CA PRO A 222 34.17 31.57 -14.03
C PRO A 222 33.87 33.07 -14.06
#